data_b433a448bc2ee88b7b87a1595a64a34b
#
_entry.id   b433a448bc2ee88b7b87a1595a64a34b
#
_cell.length_a   1.000
_cell.length_b   1.000
_cell.length_c   1.000
_cell.angle_alpha   90.00
_cell.angle_beta   90.00
_cell.angle_gamma   90.00
#
_symmetry.space_group_name_H-M   'P 1'
#
loop_
_entity.id
_entity.type
_entity.pdbx_description
1 polymer ?
#
loop_
_entity_poly.entity_id
_entity_poly.type
_entity_poly.pdbx_seq_one_letter_code
_entity_poly.pdbx_strand_id
1 'polypeptide(L)'
;MTIDGNTAASHVAYAFSDVAAIYPITPSSPMAEFADEWSAAGRKNLFGQTVKICEMQSEAGAAGAVHGSLAAGAMTTTFTASQGLLLMIPNMYKISGELLPCVFHVSARSLAYHALSIFGDHSDVMACRQTGFAMLASNSVQEVMDMALVSHLATIKSRVPFLHFFEGFRTSHEVQKIDAIDYDEIESLVDFDEIRA
;
A
#
# COMPACT_ATOMS: atom_id res chain seq x y z
N MET A 1 -13.91 2.18 14.76
CA MET A 1 -13.26 3.51 14.72
C MET A 1 -13.99 4.43 13.75
N THR A 2 -13.73 5.76 13.82
CA THR A 2 -14.26 6.74 12.83
C THR A 2 -13.05 7.32 12.10
N ILE A 3 -12.81 6.86 10.89
CA ILE A 3 -11.59 7.12 10.10
C ILE A 3 -11.90 7.20 8.61
N ASP A 4 -10.94 7.65 7.82
CA ASP A 4 -11.00 7.66 6.37
C ASP A 4 -10.29 6.46 5.72
N GLY A 5 -10.38 6.34 4.39
CA GLY A 5 -9.78 5.24 3.65
C GLY A 5 -8.26 5.22 3.72
N ASN A 6 -7.60 6.37 3.67
CA ASN A 6 -6.16 6.45 3.80
C ASN A 6 -5.69 5.92 5.17
N THR A 7 -6.38 6.31 6.25
CA THR A 7 -6.09 5.81 7.60
C THR A 7 -6.31 4.29 7.70
N ALA A 8 -7.41 3.79 7.11
CA ALA A 8 -7.74 2.37 7.12
C ALA A 8 -6.67 1.53 6.40
N ALA A 9 -6.25 1.95 5.20
CA ALA A 9 -5.18 1.28 4.44
C ALA A 9 -3.83 1.32 5.18
N SER A 10 -3.45 2.49 5.69
CA SER A 10 -2.22 2.65 6.46
C SER A 10 -2.16 1.79 7.70
N HIS A 11 -3.29 1.65 8.42
CA HIS A 11 -3.37 0.85 9.64
C HIS A 11 -2.95 -0.60 9.38
N VAL A 12 -3.48 -1.20 8.31
CA VAL A 12 -3.15 -2.57 7.93
C VAL A 12 -1.75 -2.66 7.32
N ALA A 13 -1.40 -1.75 6.41
CA ALA A 13 -0.10 -1.75 5.77
C ALA A 13 1.04 -1.64 6.79
N TYR A 14 0.87 -0.80 7.81
CA TYR A 14 1.84 -0.65 8.90
C TYR A 14 2.05 -1.96 9.68
N ALA A 15 0.96 -2.70 9.93
CA ALA A 15 1.05 -3.98 10.63
C ALA A 15 1.99 -4.97 9.92
N PHE A 16 1.91 -5.05 8.59
CA PHE A 16 2.64 -6.02 7.78
C PHE A 16 4.01 -5.57 7.26
N SER A 17 4.44 -4.35 7.55
CA SER A 17 5.64 -3.79 6.92
C SER A 17 6.80 -3.63 7.88
N ASP A 18 8.01 -4.03 7.45
CA ASP A 18 9.27 -3.62 8.04
C ASP A 18 9.71 -2.25 7.50
N VAL A 19 9.42 -2.01 6.22
CA VAL A 19 9.81 -0.80 5.50
C VAL A 19 8.63 -0.24 4.71
N ALA A 20 8.45 1.08 4.71
CA ALA A 20 7.64 1.79 3.75
C ALA A 20 8.53 2.75 2.96
N ALA A 21 8.71 2.49 1.66
CA ALA A 21 9.46 3.38 0.79
C ALA A 21 8.48 4.25 0.01
N ILE A 22 8.59 5.57 0.17
CA ILE A 22 7.57 6.52 -0.22
C ILE A 22 8.12 7.68 -1.04
N TYR A 23 7.27 8.28 -1.83
CA TYR A 23 7.39 9.64 -2.33
C TYR A 23 5.98 10.25 -2.35
N PRO A 24 5.73 11.31 -1.54
CA PRO A 24 4.37 11.82 -1.33
C PRO A 24 3.71 12.30 -2.61
N ILE A 25 2.47 11.88 -2.83
CA ILE A 25 1.61 12.33 -3.93
C ILE A 25 0.15 12.37 -3.49
N THR A 26 -0.54 13.47 -3.75
CA THR A 26 -1.99 13.60 -3.49
C THR A 26 -2.78 12.67 -4.41
N PRO A 27 -3.78 11.91 -3.88
CA PRO A 27 -4.35 11.94 -2.53
C PRO A 27 -3.82 10.88 -1.56
N SER A 28 -2.73 10.18 -1.89
CA SER A 28 -2.19 9.08 -1.09
C SER A 28 -1.22 9.52 0.02
N SER A 29 -0.77 10.79 0.01
CA SER A 29 0.19 11.30 1.01
C SER A 29 -0.18 11.02 2.46
N PRO A 30 -1.47 11.15 2.90
CA PRO A 30 -1.82 10.87 4.29
C PRO A 30 -1.49 9.45 4.75
N MET A 31 -1.50 8.45 3.84
CA MET A 31 -1.09 7.09 4.20
C MET A 31 0.37 7.05 4.68
N ALA A 32 1.26 7.75 3.99
CA ALA A 32 2.66 7.84 4.34
C ALA A 32 2.87 8.67 5.63
N GLU A 33 2.13 9.77 5.77
CA GLU A 33 2.18 10.65 6.93
C GLU A 33 1.77 9.91 8.21
N PHE A 34 0.68 9.13 8.19
CA PHE A 34 0.27 8.29 9.31
C PHE A 34 1.32 7.22 9.65
N ALA A 35 1.89 6.56 8.64
CA ALA A 35 2.91 5.56 8.87
C ALA A 35 4.17 6.17 9.54
N ASP A 36 4.57 7.37 9.13
CA ASP A 36 5.70 8.09 9.73
C ASP A 36 5.39 8.55 11.15
N GLU A 37 4.20 9.13 11.39
CA GLU A 37 3.75 9.53 12.73
C GLU A 37 3.72 8.33 13.69
N TRP A 38 3.17 7.20 13.28
CA TRP A 38 3.12 6.01 14.13
C TRP A 38 4.50 5.41 14.38
N SER A 39 5.38 5.45 13.40
CA SER A 39 6.77 5.03 13.57
C SER A 39 7.50 5.91 14.58
N ALA A 40 7.38 7.24 14.45
CA ALA A 40 7.95 8.20 15.36
C ALA A 40 7.40 8.08 16.81
N ALA A 41 6.11 7.71 16.92
CA ALA A 41 5.46 7.42 18.21
C ALA A 41 5.87 6.06 18.81
N GLY A 42 6.66 5.25 18.10
CA GLY A 42 7.14 3.95 18.58
C GLY A 42 6.12 2.79 18.44
N ARG A 43 5.06 2.97 17.62
CA ARG A 43 4.08 1.90 17.35
C ARG A 43 4.79 0.70 16.76
N LYS A 44 4.44 -0.49 17.22
CA LYS A 44 5.01 -1.75 16.73
C LYS A 44 4.14 -2.35 15.64
N ASN A 45 4.81 -2.92 14.63
CA ASN A 45 4.20 -3.80 13.62
C ASN A 45 4.05 -5.23 14.19
N LEU A 46 3.57 -6.17 13.38
CA LEU A 46 3.41 -7.58 13.77
C LEU A 46 4.74 -8.29 14.07
N PHE A 47 5.86 -7.71 13.65
CA PHE A 47 7.20 -8.27 13.89
C PHE A 47 7.86 -7.66 15.15
N GLY A 48 7.14 -6.85 15.93
CA GLY A 48 7.62 -6.21 17.15
C GLY A 48 8.58 -5.04 16.92
N GLN A 49 8.62 -4.49 15.70
CA GLN A 49 9.49 -3.39 15.29
C GLN A 49 8.68 -2.16 14.88
N THR A 50 9.31 -0.98 14.87
CA THR A 50 8.76 0.20 14.21
C THR A 50 9.04 0.10 12.72
N VAL A 51 8.09 0.52 11.89
CA VAL A 51 8.28 0.54 10.43
C VAL A 51 9.33 1.59 10.07
N LYS A 52 10.29 1.22 9.25
CA LYS A 52 11.28 2.15 8.70
C LYS A 52 10.67 2.92 7.53
N ILE A 53 10.45 4.21 7.70
CA ILE A 53 10.00 5.08 6.63
C ILE A 53 11.19 5.60 5.83
N CYS A 54 11.18 5.40 4.52
CA CYS A 54 12.22 5.85 3.60
C CYS A 54 11.59 6.77 2.54
N GLU A 55 11.72 8.08 2.71
CA GLU A 55 11.32 9.04 1.70
C GLU A 55 12.41 9.14 0.62
N MET A 56 11.99 8.94 -0.62
CA MET A 56 12.88 8.92 -1.79
C MET A 56 12.79 10.21 -2.58
N GLN A 57 13.51 10.30 -3.70
CA GLN A 57 13.56 11.51 -4.54
C GLN A 57 12.51 11.49 -5.68
N SER A 58 11.85 10.34 -5.87
CA SER A 58 10.78 10.14 -6.84
C SER A 58 10.08 8.81 -6.58
N GLU A 59 8.92 8.61 -7.17
CA GLU A 59 8.19 7.34 -7.09
C GLU A 59 8.99 6.19 -7.75
N ALA A 60 9.74 6.47 -8.82
CA ALA A 60 10.64 5.46 -9.40
C ALA A 60 11.72 5.04 -8.41
N GLY A 61 12.26 6.00 -7.64
CA GLY A 61 13.21 5.73 -6.56
C GLY A 61 12.56 4.93 -5.43
N ALA A 62 11.34 5.28 -5.04
CA ALA A 62 10.57 4.54 -4.03
C ALA A 62 10.35 3.08 -4.48
N ALA A 63 9.92 2.86 -5.73
CA ALA A 63 9.74 1.52 -6.27
C ALA A 63 11.04 0.71 -6.33
N GLY A 64 12.18 1.37 -6.64
CA GLY A 64 13.50 0.75 -6.58
C GLY A 64 13.90 0.34 -5.16
N ALA A 65 13.60 1.18 -4.18
CA ALA A 65 13.83 0.89 -2.76
C ALA A 65 12.92 -0.26 -2.28
N VAL A 66 11.64 -0.28 -2.68
CA VAL A 66 10.72 -1.42 -2.42
C VAL A 66 11.32 -2.70 -2.97
N HIS A 67 11.71 -2.73 -4.25
CA HIS A 67 12.28 -3.91 -4.89
C HIS A 67 13.54 -4.41 -4.15
N GLY A 68 14.48 -3.52 -3.86
CA GLY A 68 15.71 -3.89 -3.15
C GLY A 68 15.46 -4.38 -1.73
N SER A 69 14.53 -3.79 -1.02
CA SER A 69 14.14 -4.17 0.35
C SER A 69 13.46 -5.55 0.37
N LEU A 70 12.53 -5.80 -0.55
CA LEU A 70 11.88 -7.11 -0.72
C LEU A 70 12.90 -8.21 -1.07
N ALA A 71 13.82 -7.93 -2.01
CA ALA A 71 14.88 -8.87 -2.38
C ALA A 71 15.85 -9.18 -1.22
N ALA A 72 15.95 -8.26 -0.26
CA ALA A 72 16.71 -8.47 0.98
C ALA A 72 15.90 -9.20 2.08
N GLY A 73 14.64 -9.55 1.82
CA GLY A 73 13.78 -10.32 2.73
C GLY A 73 12.95 -9.47 3.69
N ALA A 74 12.90 -8.15 3.54
CA ALA A 74 12.07 -7.29 4.38
C ALA A 74 10.67 -7.09 3.76
N MET A 75 9.63 -7.26 4.55
CA MET A 75 8.26 -6.94 4.12
C MET A 75 8.13 -5.44 3.88
N THR A 76 7.78 -5.08 2.66
CA THR A 76 7.86 -3.67 2.23
C THR A 76 6.61 -3.24 1.48
N THR A 77 6.13 -2.04 1.78
CA THR A 77 4.97 -1.43 1.12
C THR A 77 5.32 -0.04 0.55
N THR A 78 4.41 0.49 -0.26
CA THR A 78 4.44 1.87 -0.74
C THR A 78 3.02 2.41 -0.93
N PHE A 79 2.92 3.73 -0.92
CA PHE A 79 1.68 4.50 -1.09
C PHE A 79 1.84 5.47 -2.24
N THR A 80 0.93 5.44 -3.21
CA THR A 80 1.09 6.24 -4.43
C THR A 80 -0.25 6.52 -5.13
N ALA A 81 -0.20 7.26 -6.23
CA ALA A 81 -1.34 7.61 -7.08
C ALA A 81 -0.87 8.07 -8.46
N SER A 82 -1.75 8.04 -9.46
CA SER A 82 -1.62 8.76 -10.74
C SER A 82 -0.27 8.54 -11.45
N GLN A 83 0.38 9.62 -11.88
CA GLN A 83 1.70 9.57 -12.54
C GLN A 83 2.76 8.89 -11.67
N GLY A 84 2.67 9.01 -10.34
CA GLY A 84 3.58 8.36 -9.43
C GLY A 84 3.53 6.84 -9.58
N LEU A 85 2.33 6.26 -9.66
CA LEU A 85 2.17 4.82 -9.93
C LEU A 85 2.75 4.43 -11.29
N LEU A 86 2.59 5.26 -12.33
CA LEU A 86 3.16 4.97 -13.65
C LEU A 86 4.68 4.94 -13.63
N LEU A 87 5.32 5.77 -12.83
CA LEU A 87 6.78 5.76 -12.64
C LEU A 87 7.29 4.48 -11.96
N MET A 88 6.42 3.75 -11.27
CA MET A 88 6.77 2.50 -10.60
C MET A 88 6.70 1.27 -11.52
N ILE A 89 6.04 1.36 -12.68
CA ILE A 89 5.77 0.24 -13.59
C ILE A 89 7.01 -0.61 -13.91
N PRO A 90 8.19 -0.05 -14.24
CA PRO A 90 9.36 -0.87 -14.53
C PRO A 90 9.77 -1.79 -13.37
N ASN A 91 9.68 -1.30 -12.14
CA ASN A 91 9.98 -2.11 -10.95
C ASN A 91 8.84 -3.09 -10.62
N MET A 92 7.58 -2.73 -10.90
CA MET A 92 6.44 -3.65 -10.73
C MET A 92 6.62 -4.93 -11.56
N TYR A 93 7.06 -4.83 -12.82
CA TYR A 93 7.39 -6.00 -13.64
C TYR A 93 8.48 -6.87 -13.01
N LYS A 94 9.50 -6.28 -12.39
CA LYS A 94 10.56 -7.02 -11.71
C LYS A 94 10.03 -7.72 -10.47
N ILE A 95 9.35 -7.00 -9.60
CA ILE A 95 8.76 -7.51 -8.36
C ILE A 95 7.84 -8.70 -8.65
N SER A 96 6.96 -8.59 -9.65
CA SER A 96 6.06 -9.67 -10.03
C SER A 96 6.78 -10.85 -10.68
N GLY A 97 7.79 -10.58 -11.52
CA GLY A 97 8.58 -11.62 -12.17
C GLY A 97 9.46 -12.41 -11.19
N GLU A 98 9.87 -11.79 -10.09
CA GLU A 98 10.64 -12.40 -9.01
C GLU A 98 9.76 -12.99 -7.90
N LEU A 99 8.43 -12.90 -8.01
CA LEU A 99 7.45 -13.40 -7.04
C LEU A 99 7.68 -12.84 -5.62
N LEU A 100 8.02 -11.57 -5.52
CA LEU A 100 8.26 -10.90 -4.25
C LEU A 100 6.94 -10.44 -3.64
N PRO A 101 6.58 -10.90 -2.43
CA PRO A 101 5.29 -10.57 -1.82
C PRO A 101 5.27 -9.14 -1.33
N CYS A 102 4.35 -8.34 -1.83
CA CYS A 102 4.11 -6.98 -1.36
C CYS A 102 2.72 -6.47 -1.73
N VAL A 103 2.32 -5.39 -1.10
CA VAL A 103 1.11 -4.65 -1.46
C VAL A 103 1.48 -3.19 -1.72
N PHE A 104 1.07 -2.68 -2.88
CA PHE A 104 1.06 -1.25 -3.17
C PHE A 104 -0.35 -0.74 -2.88
N HIS A 105 -0.46 0.26 -2.01
CA HIS A 105 -1.75 0.90 -1.72
C HIS A 105 -1.89 2.17 -2.54
N VAL A 106 -2.99 2.28 -3.27
CA VAL A 106 -3.20 3.35 -4.24
C VAL A 106 -4.53 4.05 -3.99
N SER A 107 -4.47 5.34 -3.66
CA SER A 107 -5.62 6.23 -3.73
C SER A 107 -5.76 6.69 -5.18
N ALA A 108 -6.50 5.91 -5.98
CA ALA A 108 -6.54 6.03 -7.44
C ALA A 108 -7.01 7.40 -7.91
N ARG A 109 -6.23 8.02 -8.79
CA ARG A 109 -6.43 9.37 -9.30
C ARG A 109 -6.23 9.42 -10.81
N SER A 110 -7.01 10.24 -11.49
CA SER A 110 -6.89 10.47 -12.93
C SER A 110 -5.46 10.85 -13.34
N LEU A 111 -5.05 10.35 -14.48
CA LEU A 111 -3.79 10.75 -15.10
C LEU A 111 -3.90 12.18 -15.64
N ALA A 112 -2.80 12.94 -15.58
CA ALA A 112 -2.71 14.22 -16.24
C ALA A 112 -2.48 14.02 -17.75
N TYR A 113 -3.39 14.57 -18.55
CA TYR A 113 -3.27 14.61 -20.00
C TYR A 113 -2.99 16.05 -20.47
N HIS A 114 -4.08 16.82 -20.70
CA HIS A 114 -3.95 18.23 -21.08
C HIS A 114 -3.84 19.15 -19.87
N ALA A 115 -4.43 18.73 -18.74
CA ALA A 115 -4.39 19.45 -17.48
C ALA A 115 -4.30 18.48 -16.32
N LEU A 116 -3.79 18.93 -15.19
CA LEU A 116 -3.80 18.19 -13.94
C LEU A 116 -5.24 18.07 -13.44
N SER A 117 -5.61 16.86 -13.01
CA SER A 117 -6.83 16.59 -12.25
C SER A 117 -6.48 15.81 -10.98
N ILE A 118 -7.15 16.15 -9.87
CA ILE A 118 -6.98 15.46 -8.59
C ILE A 118 -8.16 14.54 -8.27
N PHE A 119 -9.17 14.47 -9.14
CA PHE A 119 -10.34 13.64 -8.93
C PHE A 119 -10.01 12.15 -9.05
N GLY A 120 -10.78 11.35 -8.31
CA GLY A 120 -10.71 9.90 -8.37
C GLY A 120 -11.04 9.38 -9.76
N ASP A 121 -10.21 8.44 -10.21
CA ASP A 121 -10.32 7.78 -11.50
C ASP A 121 -9.43 6.53 -11.48
N HIS A 122 -9.73 5.53 -12.27
CA HIS A 122 -8.97 4.29 -12.32
C HIS A 122 -7.98 4.20 -13.49
N SER A 123 -7.74 5.27 -14.22
CA SER A 123 -6.81 5.28 -15.37
C SER A 123 -5.38 4.92 -14.98
N ASP A 124 -4.94 5.33 -13.79
CA ASP A 124 -3.62 5.01 -13.26
C ASP A 124 -3.46 3.51 -12.97
N VAL A 125 -4.38 2.92 -12.22
CA VAL A 125 -4.33 1.48 -11.90
C VAL A 125 -4.56 0.62 -13.14
N MET A 126 -5.43 1.03 -14.07
CA MET A 126 -5.64 0.33 -15.33
C MET A 126 -4.39 0.33 -16.23
N ALA A 127 -3.55 1.37 -16.17
CA ALA A 127 -2.25 1.39 -16.84
C ALA A 127 -1.29 0.31 -16.31
N CYS A 128 -1.47 -0.13 -15.06
CA CYS A 128 -0.63 -1.14 -14.41
C CYS A 128 -1.13 -2.58 -14.58
N ARG A 129 -2.28 -2.82 -15.24
CA ARG A 129 -2.92 -4.15 -15.35
C ARG A 129 -2.04 -5.24 -15.97
N GLN A 130 -0.99 -4.86 -16.69
CA GLN A 130 -0.09 -5.80 -17.40
C GLN A 130 1.16 -6.13 -16.59
N THR A 131 1.36 -5.53 -15.41
CA THR A 131 2.60 -5.67 -14.62
C THR A 131 2.74 -7.00 -13.89
N GLY A 132 1.67 -7.81 -13.84
CA GLY A 132 1.65 -9.06 -13.09
C GLY A 132 1.20 -8.91 -11.64
N PHE A 133 0.90 -7.69 -11.18
CA PHE A 133 0.26 -7.46 -9.89
C PHE A 133 -1.20 -7.91 -9.94
N ALA A 134 -1.65 -8.63 -8.92
CA ALA A 134 -3.08 -8.85 -8.69
C ALA A 134 -3.72 -7.52 -8.28
N MET A 135 -4.90 -7.23 -8.81
CA MET A 135 -5.59 -5.97 -8.60
C MET A 135 -6.82 -6.17 -7.72
N LEU A 136 -6.90 -5.44 -6.62
CA LEU A 136 -7.99 -5.54 -5.65
C LEU A 136 -8.55 -4.15 -5.35
N ALA A 137 -9.83 -3.94 -5.68
CA ALA A 137 -10.52 -2.67 -5.51
C ALA A 137 -11.38 -2.65 -4.24
N SER A 138 -11.44 -1.50 -3.57
CA SER A 138 -12.35 -1.23 -2.47
C SER A 138 -13.21 0.00 -2.77
N ASN A 139 -14.48 0.00 -2.37
CA ASN A 139 -15.41 1.09 -2.66
C ASN A 139 -16.02 1.76 -1.42
N SER A 140 -15.62 1.35 -0.23
CA SER A 140 -16.00 1.98 1.04
C SER A 140 -14.84 1.93 2.02
N VAL A 141 -14.86 2.74 3.08
CA VAL A 141 -13.79 2.76 4.09
C VAL A 141 -13.69 1.41 4.82
N GLN A 142 -14.82 0.73 5.05
CA GLN A 142 -14.81 -0.62 5.61
C GLN A 142 -14.09 -1.60 4.67
N GLU A 143 -14.45 -1.59 3.39
CA GLU A 143 -13.79 -2.45 2.41
C GLU A 143 -12.29 -2.13 2.26
N VAL A 144 -11.88 -0.86 2.42
CA VAL A 144 -10.44 -0.52 2.41
C VAL A 144 -9.72 -1.25 3.54
N MET A 145 -10.27 -1.28 4.75
CA MET A 145 -9.70 -2.03 5.87
C MET A 145 -9.62 -3.52 5.56
N ASP A 146 -10.75 -4.11 5.15
CA ASP A 146 -10.89 -5.55 4.94
C ASP A 146 -10.03 -6.03 3.77
N MET A 147 -10.07 -5.32 2.63
CA MET A 147 -9.32 -5.71 1.43
C MET A 147 -7.82 -5.40 1.54
N ALA A 148 -7.42 -4.41 2.34
CA ALA A 148 -6.02 -4.24 2.69
C ALA A 148 -5.50 -5.49 3.41
N LEU A 149 -6.23 -6.00 4.40
CA LEU A 149 -5.85 -7.23 5.10
C LEU A 149 -5.82 -8.44 4.15
N VAL A 150 -6.88 -8.62 3.35
CA VAL A 150 -6.94 -9.71 2.36
C VAL A 150 -5.74 -9.66 1.40
N SER A 151 -5.37 -8.47 0.91
CA SER A 151 -4.25 -8.33 -0.02
C SER A 151 -2.90 -8.70 0.61
N HIS A 152 -2.67 -8.33 1.88
CA HIS A 152 -1.45 -8.71 2.60
C HIS A 152 -1.40 -10.22 2.88
N LEU A 153 -2.48 -10.83 3.35
CA LEU A 153 -2.53 -12.27 3.57
C LEU A 153 -2.37 -13.05 2.25
N ALA A 154 -3.02 -12.59 1.20
CA ALA A 154 -2.97 -13.24 -0.11
C ALA A 154 -1.58 -13.15 -0.75
N THR A 155 -0.90 -11.99 -0.68
CA THR A 155 0.45 -11.85 -1.25
C THR A 155 1.47 -12.73 -0.52
N ILE A 156 1.39 -12.84 0.81
CA ILE A 156 2.25 -13.73 1.60
C ILE A 156 2.08 -15.17 1.12
N LYS A 157 0.84 -15.64 1.00
CA LYS A 157 0.52 -17.02 0.65
C LYS A 157 0.79 -17.37 -0.82
N SER A 158 0.49 -16.46 -1.74
CA SER A 158 0.59 -16.71 -3.19
C SER A 158 1.92 -16.30 -3.80
N ARG A 159 2.70 -15.47 -3.13
CA ARG A 159 3.89 -14.77 -3.67
C ARG A 159 3.57 -13.86 -4.86
N VAL A 160 2.31 -13.59 -5.13
CA VAL A 160 1.90 -12.63 -6.15
C VAL A 160 1.77 -11.27 -5.49
N PRO A 161 2.45 -10.22 -5.98
CA PRO A 161 2.29 -8.88 -5.45
C PRO A 161 0.89 -8.32 -5.75
N PHE A 162 0.37 -7.49 -4.87
CA PHE A 162 -0.97 -6.89 -4.99
C PHE A 162 -0.91 -5.39 -5.17
N LEU A 163 -1.81 -4.90 -6.01
CA LEU A 163 -2.20 -3.50 -6.14
C LEU A 163 -3.58 -3.35 -5.49
N HIS A 164 -3.60 -2.94 -4.23
CA HIS A 164 -4.84 -2.62 -3.52
C HIS A 164 -5.16 -1.14 -3.74
N PHE A 165 -6.35 -0.85 -4.27
CA PHE A 165 -6.72 0.51 -4.63
C PHE A 165 -8.16 0.86 -4.28
N PHE A 166 -8.39 2.14 -4.07
CA PHE A 166 -9.68 2.73 -3.80
C PHE A 166 -9.75 4.13 -4.42
N GLU A 167 -10.93 4.67 -4.56
CA GLU A 167 -11.14 5.97 -5.19
C GLU A 167 -10.42 7.08 -4.38
N GLY A 168 -9.61 7.84 -5.08
CA GLY A 168 -8.62 8.75 -4.51
C GLY A 168 -9.14 10.13 -4.11
N PHE A 169 -10.44 10.37 -4.11
CA PHE A 169 -11.03 11.64 -3.71
C PHE A 169 -12.06 11.48 -2.58
N ARG A 170 -13.05 10.63 -2.76
CA ARG A 170 -14.08 10.37 -1.76
C ARG A 170 -13.63 9.30 -0.77
N THR A 171 -13.46 8.06 -1.20
CA THR A 171 -13.14 6.94 -0.31
C THR A 171 -11.86 7.19 0.48
N SER A 172 -10.85 7.80 -0.13
CA SER A 172 -9.58 8.10 0.55
C SER A 172 -9.72 9.09 1.72
N HIS A 173 -10.67 10.04 1.65
CA HIS A 173 -10.84 11.13 2.63
C HIS A 173 -12.21 11.19 3.29
N GLU A 174 -13.16 10.35 2.87
CA GLU A 174 -14.47 10.29 3.50
C GLU A 174 -14.38 9.59 4.85
N VAL A 175 -14.76 10.31 5.90
CA VAL A 175 -14.74 9.76 7.26
C VAL A 175 -16.00 8.93 7.50
N GLN A 176 -15.82 7.66 7.80
CA GLN A 176 -16.88 6.70 8.10
C GLN A 176 -16.63 6.01 9.44
N LYS A 177 -17.71 5.59 10.10
CA LYS A 177 -17.61 4.68 11.25
C LYS A 177 -17.49 3.27 10.72
N ILE A 178 -16.40 2.61 11.05
CA ILE A 178 -16.10 1.23 10.63
C ILE A 178 -15.79 0.33 11.82
N ASP A 179 -15.89 -0.97 11.60
CA ASP A 179 -15.36 -1.98 12.48
C ASP A 179 -13.87 -2.14 12.15
N ALA A 180 -13.01 -1.63 13.04
CA ALA A 180 -11.57 -1.69 12.85
C ALA A 180 -11.04 -3.03 13.35
N ILE A 181 -10.19 -3.65 12.55
CA ILE A 181 -9.46 -4.88 12.91
C ILE A 181 -8.25 -4.48 13.75
N ASP A 182 -8.12 -5.03 14.93
CA ASP A 182 -6.95 -4.79 15.78
C ASP A 182 -5.76 -5.70 15.41
N TYR A 183 -4.59 -5.40 15.96
CA TYR A 183 -3.38 -6.16 15.61
C TYR A 183 -3.37 -7.57 16.16
N ASP A 184 -4.07 -7.87 17.27
CA ASP A 184 -4.19 -9.22 17.82
C ASP A 184 -5.05 -10.08 16.89
N GLU A 185 -6.13 -9.51 16.33
CA GLU A 185 -6.94 -10.17 15.30
C GLU A 185 -6.14 -10.43 14.02
N ILE A 186 -5.41 -9.41 13.53
CA ILE A 186 -4.55 -9.57 12.34
C ILE A 186 -3.51 -10.67 12.58
N GLU A 187 -2.82 -10.65 13.71
CA GLU A 187 -1.78 -11.62 14.06
C GLU A 187 -2.34 -13.06 14.05
N SER A 188 -3.58 -13.25 14.52
CA SER A 188 -4.22 -14.58 14.55
C SER A 188 -4.46 -15.18 13.16
N LEU A 189 -4.47 -14.36 12.11
CA LEU A 189 -4.71 -14.77 10.72
C LEU A 189 -3.41 -14.97 9.92
N VAL A 190 -2.26 -14.57 10.48
CA VAL A 190 -0.98 -14.61 9.77
C VAL A 190 -0.27 -15.94 9.99
N ASP A 191 0.14 -16.56 8.90
CA ASP A 191 1.10 -17.66 8.94
C ASP A 191 2.52 -17.09 8.85
N PHE A 192 3.19 -16.96 9.99
CA PHE A 192 4.54 -16.40 10.07
C PHE A 192 5.60 -17.30 9.43
N ASP A 193 5.33 -18.59 9.26
CA ASP A 193 6.27 -19.50 8.60
C ASP A 193 6.26 -19.25 7.07
N GLU A 194 5.11 -18.91 6.50
CA GLU A 194 5.01 -18.50 5.08
C GLU A 194 5.76 -17.18 4.78
N ILE A 195 5.88 -16.28 5.77
CA ILE A 195 6.65 -15.03 5.59
C ILE A 195 8.16 -15.32 5.54
N ARG A 196 8.63 -16.33 6.28
CA ARG A 196 10.04 -16.69 6.38
C ARG A 196 10.53 -17.62 5.26
N ALA A 197 9.61 -18.24 4.54
CA ALA A 197 9.89 -19.15 3.44
C ALA A 197 10.28 -18.41 2.14
#